data_44c8b1f7820b96a04617e99c6059fe15
#
_entry.id   44c8b1f7820b96a04617e99c6059fe15
#
_cell.length_a   1.000
_cell.length_b   1.000
_cell.length_c   1.000
_cell.angle_alpha   90.00
_cell.angle_beta   90.00
_cell.angle_gamma   90.00
#
_symmetry.space_group_name_H-M   'P 1'
#
loop_
_entity.id
_entity.type
_entity.pdbx_description
1 polymer ?
#
loop_
_entity_poly.entity_id
_entity_poly.type
_entity_poly.pdbx_seq_one_letter_code
_entity_poly.pdbx_strand_id
1 'polypeptide(L)'
;GRFEYSEKGKRIALVALYEYSMRGARYLWAKHGPVWLKEATPSRERAFRDALGRYVRQKDSSIVFIRLNAIFNDTDLRDVMQIITYDRTVIIRSYGGDEEKILGDMTKEGRRQLRRSRKALSEVQTTIADEHDQAAQDFTEYYEVLKETAERDGFSPHPAEVYSTMLKVLGPEHSRLFVLRVDGEVVAWNLILINDRQAECYYGATTAKARKLGAMPELDVQCAILLGPELDVNGGIDLMGIHSPRVPELFTVGKYKLSFAQGYTDVPGAWDLPLRPRLYAALRNLLSIKRALRS
;
A
#
# COMPACT_ATOMS: atom_id res chain seq x y z
N GLY A 1 -9.81 -19.17 1.02
CA GLY A 1 -10.48 -19.72 -0.15
C GLY A 1 -10.52 -18.77 -1.32
N ARG A 2 -10.62 -19.29 -2.54
CA ARG A 2 -10.78 -18.50 -3.77
C ARG A 2 -12.15 -18.79 -4.34
N PHE A 3 -12.88 -17.76 -4.75
CA PHE A 3 -14.26 -17.84 -5.20
C PHE A 3 -14.47 -17.00 -6.44
N GLU A 4 -15.43 -17.40 -7.26
CA GLU A 4 -15.94 -16.58 -8.36
C GLU A 4 -17.39 -16.20 -8.11
N TYR A 5 -17.74 -15.00 -8.52
CA TYR A 5 -19.12 -14.54 -8.60
C TYR A 5 -19.56 -14.50 -10.05
N SER A 6 -20.68 -15.15 -10.35
CA SER A 6 -21.23 -15.27 -11.70
C SER A 6 -22.66 -14.79 -11.76
N GLU A 7 -23.02 -14.10 -12.86
CA GLU A 7 -24.38 -13.72 -13.22
C GLU A 7 -24.77 -14.40 -14.53
N LYS A 8 -25.87 -15.13 -14.54
CA LYS A 8 -26.37 -15.86 -15.74
C LYS A 8 -25.27 -16.70 -16.41
N GLY A 9 -24.45 -17.40 -15.63
CA GLY A 9 -23.38 -18.26 -16.11
C GLY A 9 -22.11 -17.54 -16.59
N LYS A 10 -22.04 -16.21 -16.51
CA LYS A 10 -20.85 -15.44 -16.85
C LYS A 10 -20.11 -15.01 -15.59
N ARG A 11 -18.79 -15.20 -15.54
CA ARG A 11 -17.94 -14.71 -14.46
C ARG A 11 -17.94 -13.18 -14.41
N ILE A 12 -18.18 -12.62 -13.25
CA ILE A 12 -18.32 -11.18 -13.01
C ILE A 12 -17.20 -10.65 -12.11
N ALA A 13 -16.87 -11.41 -11.05
CA ALA A 13 -15.80 -11.03 -10.14
C ALA A 13 -15.10 -12.24 -9.55
N LEU A 14 -13.85 -12.04 -9.13
CA LEU A 14 -13.04 -13.02 -8.39
C LEU A 14 -12.74 -12.47 -7.00
N VAL A 15 -12.73 -13.34 -6.00
CA VAL A 15 -12.36 -12.95 -4.63
C VAL A 15 -11.56 -14.04 -3.94
N ALA A 16 -10.46 -13.67 -3.32
CA ALA A 16 -9.68 -14.52 -2.42
C ALA A 16 -9.94 -14.07 -0.98
N LEU A 17 -10.34 -15.02 -0.13
CA LEU A 17 -10.61 -14.79 1.28
C LEU A 17 -9.60 -15.51 2.15
N TYR A 18 -8.99 -14.77 3.05
CA TYR A 18 -8.09 -15.28 4.08
C TYR A 18 -8.71 -15.08 5.45
N GLU A 19 -8.53 -16.08 6.33
CA GLU A 19 -9.06 -16.02 7.67
C GLU A 19 -8.09 -15.30 8.60
N TYR A 20 -8.68 -14.47 9.45
CA TYR A 20 -8.00 -13.73 10.51
C TYR A 20 -8.82 -13.81 11.80
N SER A 21 -8.17 -13.51 12.91
CA SER A 21 -8.84 -13.35 14.19
C SER A 21 -8.49 -12.02 14.85
N MET A 22 -9.47 -11.46 15.56
CA MET A 22 -9.32 -10.24 16.33
C MET A 22 -10.05 -10.42 17.66
N ARG A 23 -9.30 -10.49 18.77
CA ARG A 23 -9.88 -10.69 20.11
C ARG A 23 -10.83 -11.91 20.19
N GLY A 24 -10.45 -13.01 19.58
CA GLY A 24 -11.26 -14.22 19.52
C GLY A 24 -12.39 -14.20 18.49
N ALA A 25 -12.68 -13.07 17.86
CA ALA A 25 -13.63 -13.00 16.75
C ALA A 25 -12.94 -13.35 15.43
N ARG A 26 -13.44 -14.37 14.73
CA ARG A 26 -12.95 -14.78 13.41
C ARG A 26 -13.61 -13.93 12.33
N TYR A 27 -12.79 -13.51 11.36
CA TYR A 27 -13.28 -12.76 10.19
C TYR A 27 -12.52 -13.16 8.93
N LEU A 28 -13.10 -12.88 7.78
CA LEU A 28 -12.46 -13.09 6.48
C LEU A 28 -12.02 -11.74 5.90
N TRP A 29 -10.88 -11.74 5.22
CA TRP A 29 -10.36 -10.56 4.55
C TRP A 29 -10.04 -10.87 3.09
N ALA A 30 -10.67 -10.13 2.19
CA ALA A 30 -10.33 -10.05 0.77
C ALA A 30 -9.39 -8.85 0.57
N LYS A 31 -8.09 -9.06 0.75
CA LYS A 31 -7.09 -7.99 0.52
C LYS A 31 -7.14 -7.57 -0.95
N HIS A 32 -7.38 -6.27 -1.18
CA HIS A 32 -7.55 -5.67 -2.52
C HIS A 32 -8.61 -6.34 -3.41
N GLY A 33 -9.50 -7.12 -2.81
CA GLY A 33 -10.58 -7.79 -3.54
C GLY A 33 -11.96 -7.22 -3.19
N PRO A 34 -12.96 -7.47 -4.05
CA PRO A 34 -12.95 -8.36 -5.24
C PRO A 34 -12.24 -7.74 -6.45
N VAL A 35 -11.73 -8.61 -7.35
CA VAL A 35 -11.27 -8.22 -8.69
C VAL A 35 -12.47 -8.31 -9.63
N TRP A 36 -12.85 -7.20 -10.25
CA TRP A 36 -13.97 -7.13 -11.18
C TRP A 36 -13.55 -7.46 -12.61
N LEU A 37 -14.17 -8.47 -13.21
CA LEU A 37 -14.00 -8.84 -14.61
C LEU A 37 -15.00 -8.14 -15.52
N LYS A 38 -16.03 -7.54 -14.95
CA LYS A 38 -17.04 -6.68 -15.59
C LYS A 38 -17.19 -5.43 -14.75
N GLU A 39 -17.54 -4.34 -15.37
CA GLU A 39 -17.74 -3.07 -14.70
C GLU A 39 -18.62 -3.23 -13.46
N ALA A 40 -18.11 -2.77 -12.33
CA ALA A 40 -18.86 -2.72 -11.08
C ALA A 40 -19.92 -1.62 -11.18
N THR A 41 -21.14 -1.94 -10.77
CA THR A 41 -22.20 -0.95 -10.55
C THR A 41 -22.69 -1.06 -9.11
N PRO A 42 -23.34 -0.03 -8.53
CA PRO A 42 -23.84 -0.11 -7.15
C PRO A 42 -24.70 -1.36 -6.91
N SER A 43 -25.60 -1.67 -7.83
CA SER A 43 -26.47 -2.84 -7.72
C SER A 43 -25.72 -4.17 -7.84
N ARG A 44 -24.77 -4.26 -8.75
CA ARG A 44 -23.93 -5.47 -8.95
C ARG A 44 -23.04 -5.72 -7.74
N GLU A 45 -22.39 -4.69 -7.25
CA GLU A 45 -21.53 -4.81 -6.07
C GLU A 45 -22.34 -5.19 -4.83
N ARG A 46 -23.54 -4.64 -4.66
CA ARG A 46 -24.46 -5.04 -3.58
C ARG A 46 -24.88 -6.50 -3.71
N ALA A 47 -25.28 -6.95 -4.90
CA ALA A 47 -25.66 -8.34 -5.16
C ALA A 47 -24.51 -9.32 -4.89
N PHE A 48 -23.28 -8.94 -5.27
CA PHE A 48 -22.07 -9.72 -4.94
C PHE A 48 -21.89 -9.83 -3.42
N ARG A 49 -21.96 -8.75 -2.66
CA ARG A 49 -21.80 -8.77 -1.20
C ARG A 49 -22.87 -9.61 -0.53
N ASP A 50 -24.12 -9.50 -0.99
CA ASP A 50 -25.23 -10.31 -0.49
C ASP A 50 -25.03 -11.81 -0.75
N ALA A 51 -24.57 -12.18 -1.96
CA ALA A 51 -24.26 -13.56 -2.31
C ALA A 51 -23.11 -14.12 -1.48
N LEU A 52 -22.02 -13.36 -1.38
CA LEU A 52 -20.84 -13.73 -0.59
C LEU A 52 -21.20 -13.89 0.89
N GLY A 53 -21.93 -12.95 1.45
CA GLY A 53 -22.36 -12.99 2.84
C GLY A 53 -23.29 -14.19 3.15
N ARG A 54 -24.21 -14.52 2.24
CA ARG A 54 -25.05 -15.74 2.38
C ARG A 54 -24.19 -17.01 2.32
N TYR A 55 -23.29 -17.10 1.36
CA TYR A 55 -22.41 -18.25 1.20
C TYR A 55 -21.54 -18.49 2.44
N VAL A 56 -20.87 -17.45 2.93
CA VAL A 56 -20.01 -17.57 4.12
C VAL A 56 -20.82 -17.98 5.35
N ARG A 57 -22.01 -17.37 5.61
CA ARG A 57 -22.85 -17.75 6.74
C ARG A 57 -23.33 -19.22 6.67
N GLN A 58 -23.59 -19.74 5.48
CA GLN A 58 -23.96 -21.14 5.31
C GLN A 58 -22.80 -22.10 5.56
N LYS A 59 -21.57 -21.70 5.20
CA LYS A 59 -20.37 -22.54 5.37
C LYS A 59 -19.80 -22.47 6.78
N ASP A 60 -19.78 -21.29 7.37
CA ASP A 60 -19.27 -21.05 8.72
C ASP A 60 -20.00 -19.86 9.37
N SER A 61 -20.98 -20.19 10.20
CA SER A 61 -21.77 -19.17 10.94
C SER A 61 -20.99 -18.48 12.05
N SER A 62 -19.77 -18.93 12.38
CA SER A 62 -18.91 -18.29 13.41
C SER A 62 -18.19 -17.05 12.89
N ILE A 63 -18.10 -16.87 11.58
CA ILE A 63 -17.49 -15.69 10.96
C ILE A 63 -18.31 -14.44 11.29
N VAL A 64 -17.65 -13.43 11.89
CA VAL A 64 -18.32 -12.23 12.38
C VAL A 64 -18.55 -11.21 11.28
N PHE A 65 -17.56 -11.01 10.40
CA PHE A 65 -17.65 -10.08 9.28
C PHE A 65 -16.70 -10.49 8.15
N ILE A 66 -16.91 -9.91 6.98
CA ILE A 66 -15.97 -9.98 5.86
C ILE A 66 -15.40 -8.57 5.65
N ARG A 67 -14.08 -8.43 5.57
CA ARG A 67 -13.41 -7.21 5.14
C ARG A 67 -13.09 -7.30 3.66
N LEU A 68 -13.47 -6.31 2.89
CA LEU A 68 -13.25 -6.27 1.43
C LEU A 68 -13.13 -4.82 0.95
N ASN A 69 -12.58 -4.64 -0.25
CA ASN A 69 -12.57 -3.33 -0.89
C ASN A 69 -13.90 -3.10 -1.63
N ALA A 70 -14.45 -1.90 -1.49
CA ALA A 70 -15.69 -1.52 -2.18
C ALA A 70 -15.53 -0.20 -2.91
N ILE A 71 -16.03 -0.14 -4.14
CA ILE A 71 -16.09 1.07 -4.96
C ILE A 71 -17.26 1.93 -4.50
N PHE A 72 -18.40 1.29 -4.21
CA PHE A 72 -19.63 1.96 -3.80
C PHE A 72 -19.94 1.68 -2.33
N ASN A 73 -19.90 2.72 -1.50
CA ASN A 73 -20.35 2.61 -0.12
C ASN A 73 -21.86 2.49 -0.06
N ASP A 74 -22.35 1.61 0.82
CA ASP A 74 -23.78 1.36 1.01
C ASP A 74 -24.07 0.99 2.48
N THR A 75 -25.34 0.93 2.84
CA THR A 75 -25.85 0.72 4.21
C THR A 75 -25.47 -0.62 4.85
N ASP A 76 -25.03 -1.60 4.07
CA ASP A 76 -24.53 -2.89 4.55
C ASP A 76 -23.06 -2.85 5.01
N LEU A 77 -22.32 -1.83 4.61
CA LEU A 77 -20.91 -1.65 4.94
C LEU A 77 -20.67 -0.81 6.19
N ARG A 78 -19.54 -1.05 6.84
CA ARG A 78 -19.08 -0.29 8.02
C ARG A 78 -17.60 0.04 7.86
N ASP A 79 -17.18 1.17 8.43
CA ASP A 79 -15.76 1.50 8.51
C ASP A 79 -14.99 0.42 9.22
N VAL A 80 -13.79 0.14 8.72
CA VAL A 80 -12.89 -0.89 9.24
C VAL A 80 -12.48 -0.60 10.68
N MET A 81 -12.32 -1.66 11.47
CA MET A 81 -11.82 -1.60 12.83
C MET A 81 -10.31 -1.82 12.86
N GLN A 82 -9.59 -1.03 13.65
CA GLN A 82 -8.18 -1.23 14.03
C GLN A 82 -7.11 -1.12 12.94
N ILE A 83 -7.43 -0.95 11.67
CA ILE A 83 -6.44 -0.74 10.63
C ILE A 83 -6.70 0.58 9.92
N ILE A 84 -5.64 1.15 9.39
CA ILE A 84 -5.73 2.24 8.44
C ILE A 84 -6.03 1.63 7.08
N THR A 85 -7.04 2.16 6.41
CA THR A 85 -7.29 1.92 5.00
C THR A 85 -7.14 3.24 4.26
N TYR A 86 -7.04 3.23 2.96
CA TYR A 86 -7.04 4.44 2.17
C TYR A 86 -8.00 4.29 0.99
N ASP A 87 -8.49 5.40 0.50
CA ASP A 87 -9.37 5.52 -0.64
C ASP A 87 -8.81 6.49 -1.70
N ARG A 88 -7.58 6.96 -1.49
CA ARG A 88 -6.84 7.81 -2.42
C ARG A 88 -5.37 7.44 -2.43
N THR A 89 -4.75 7.52 -3.59
CA THR A 89 -3.32 7.31 -3.78
C THR A 89 -2.71 8.37 -4.68
N VAL A 90 -1.36 8.42 -4.71
CA VAL A 90 -0.58 9.24 -5.65
C VAL A 90 0.31 8.33 -6.47
N ILE A 91 0.29 8.52 -7.78
CA ILE A 91 1.11 7.76 -8.73
C ILE A 91 2.16 8.71 -9.32
N ILE A 92 3.44 8.37 -9.16
CA ILE A 92 4.52 8.99 -9.93
C ILE A 92 4.50 8.36 -11.31
N ARG A 93 4.00 9.07 -12.32
CA ARG A 93 4.02 8.57 -13.70
C ARG A 93 5.44 8.45 -14.19
N SER A 94 5.77 7.31 -14.79
CA SER A 94 7.15 7.01 -15.18
C SER A 94 7.54 7.52 -16.57
N TYR A 95 6.57 7.69 -17.47
CA TYR A 95 6.78 8.17 -18.86
C TYR A 95 7.91 7.42 -19.59
N GLY A 96 8.09 6.12 -19.32
CA GLY A 96 9.20 5.34 -19.87
C GLY A 96 10.57 5.73 -19.32
N GLY A 97 10.64 6.42 -18.19
CA GLY A 97 11.86 6.92 -17.57
C GLY A 97 12.26 8.34 -17.97
N ASP A 98 11.37 9.06 -18.70
CA ASP A 98 11.61 10.46 -19.13
C ASP A 98 11.58 11.40 -17.92
N GLU A 99 12.75 11.79 -17.44
CA GLU A 99 12.89 12.63 -16.26
C GLU A 99 12.20 13.99 -16.41
N GLU A 100 12.28 14.64 -17.58
CA GLU A 100 11.65 15.96 -17.78
C GLU A 100 10.14 15.88 -17.58
N LYS A 101 9.50 14.85 -18.11
CA LYS A 101 8.06 14.63 -17.94
C LYS A 101 7.70 14.28 -16.50
N ILE A 102 8.49 13.42 -15.85
CA ILE A 102 8.31 13.10 -14.42
C ILE A 102 8.36 14.38 -13.59
N LEU A 103 9.38 15.23 -13.79
CA LEU A 103 9.51 16.50 -13.10
C LEU A 103 8.41 17.50 -13.46
N GLY A 104 7.90 17.44 -14.69
CA GLY A 104 6.78 18.25 -15.16
C GLY A 104 5.50 18.01 -14.37
N ASP A 105 5.23 16.76 -13.98
CA ASP A 105 4.06 16.37 -13.18
C ASP A 105 4.18 16.76 -11.70
N MET A 106 5.37 16.98 -11.20
CA MET A 106 5.57 17.39 -9.81
C MET A 106 5.01 18.79 -9.54
N THR A 107 4.54 19.01 -8.32
CA THR A 107 4.20 20.37 -7.85
C THR A 107 5.44 21.25 -7.77
N LYS A 108 5.25 22.57 -7.74
CA LYS A 108 6.34 23.53 -7.55
C LYS A 108 7.14 23.22 -6.27
N GLU A 109 6.43 22.85 -5.19
CA GLU A 109 7.06 22.48 -3.91
C GLU A 109 7.86 21.19 -4.03
N GLY A 110 7.30 20.16 -4.70
CA GLY A 110 8.01 18.89 -4.95
C GLY A 110 9.32 19.10 -5.71
N ARG A 111 9.29 19.87 -6.81
CA ARG A 111 10.51 20.22 -7.55
C ARG A 111 11.52 21.01 -6.70
N ARG A 112 11.05 21.85 -5.77
CA ARG A 112 11.93 22.56 -4.83
C ARG A 112 12.58 21.61 -3.85
N GLN A 113 11.83 20.67 -3.29
CA GLN A 113 12.35 19.64 -2.39
C GLN A 113 13.37 18.75 -3.08
N LEU A 114 13.07 18.31 -4.30
CA LEU A 114 13.98 17.49 -5.12
C LEU A 114 15.31 18.22 -5.39
N ARG A 115 15.27 19.50 -5.79
CA ARG A 115 16.51 20.26 -6.00
C ARG A 115 17.35 20.40 -4.72
N ARG A 116 16.71 20.55 -3.55
CA ARG A 116 17.42 20.56 -2.27
C ARG A 116 18.04 19.20 -1.95
N SER A 117 17.28 18.11 -2.21
CA SER A 117 17.76 16.75 -2.07
C SER A 117 19.01 16.52 -2.91
N ARG A 118 18.95 16.80 -4.20
CA ARG A 118 20.07 16.65 -5.14
C ARG A 118 21.30 17.44 -4.73
N LYS A 119 21.10 18.70 -4.30
CA LYS A 119 22.20 19.52 -3.80
C LYS A 119 22.85 18.89 -2.57
N ALA A 120 22.09 18.47 -1.57
CA ALA A 120 22.63 17.86 -0.36
C ALA A 120 23.35 16.53 -0.65
N LEU A 121 22.79 15.72 -1.55
CA LEU A 121 23.37 14.44 -1.96
C LEU A 121 24.65 14.62 -2.80
N SER A 122 24.78 15.71 -3.56
CA SER A 122 26.01 16.01 -4.31
C SER A 122 27.20 16.42 -3.44
N GLU A 123 26.97 16.75 -2.17
CA GLU A 123 28.02 17.11 -1.21
C GLU A 123 28.59 15.88 -0.47
N VAL A 124 28.06 14.67 -0.71
CA VAL A 124 28.49 13.42 -0.11
C VAL A 124 28.60 12.33 -1.20
N GLN A 125 29.35 11.24 -0.93
CA GLN A 125 29.40 10.12 -1.85
C GLN A 125 28.06 9.35 -1.82
N THR A 126 27.29 9.45 -2.89
CA THR A 126 25.95 8.88 -2.99
C THR A 126 25.84 7.88 -4.14
N THR A 127 25.16 6.76 -3.90
CA THR A 127 24.73 5.82 -4.95
C THR A 127 23.26 5.47 -4.79
N ILE A 128 22.57 5.28 -5.91
CA ILE A 128 21.21 4.73 -5.95
C ILE A 128 21.24 3.56 -6.95
N ALA A 129 20.84 2.38 -6.49
CA ALA A 129 20.85 1.17 -7.30
C ALA A 129 19.72 0.22 -6.91
N ASP A 130 19.36 -0.69 -7.82
CA ASP A 130 18.55 -1.85 -7.50
C ASP A 130 19.46 -2.92 -6.87
N GLU A 131 19.22 -3.23 -5.62
CA GLU A 131 19.96 -4.23 -4.84
C GLU A 131 19.08 -5.45 -4.52
N HIS A 132 18.12 -5.78 -5.40
CA HIS A 132 17.21 -6.92 -5.24
C HIS A 132 17.96 -8.22 -4.91
N ASP A 133 19.00 -8.57 -5.67
CA ASP A 133 19.67 -9.86 -5.52
C ASP A 133 20.43 -9.97 -4.20
N GLN A 134 21.09 -8.90 -3.77
CA GLN A 134 21.78 -8.84 -2.49
C GLN A 134 20.78 -8.94 -1.32
N ALA A 135 19.70 -8.17 -1.38
CA ALA A 135 18.67 -8.15 -0.34
C ALA A 135 17.86 -9.45 -0.28
N ALA A 136 17.67 -10.15 -1.40
CA ALA A 136 17.04 -11.47 -1.42
C ALA A 136 17.92 -12.53 -0.73
N GLN A 137 19.25 -12.37 -0.74
CA GLN A 137 20.18 -13.26 -0.05
C GLN A 137 20.31 -12.92 1.43
N ASP A 138 20.51 -11.63 1.73
CA ASP A 138 20.66 -11.13 3.10
C ASP A 138 20.02 -9.75 3.24
N PHE A 139 18.96 -9.66 4.03
CA PHE A 139 18.23 -8.40 4.29
C PHE A 139 18.73 -7.66 5.55
N THR A 140 19.80 -8.12 6.18
CA THR A 140 20.24 -7.65 7.52
C THR A 140 20.51 -6.15 7.53
N GLU A 141 21.32 -5.61 6.61
CA GLU A 141 21.66 -4.17 6.61
C GLU A 141 20.44 -3.28 6.27
N TYR A 142 19.55 -3.74 5.40
CA TYR A 142 18.32 -3.03 5.06
C TYR A 142 17.32 -3.06 6.22
N TYR A 143 17.35 -4.14 7.01
CA TYR A 143 16.50 -4.28 8.19
C TYR A 143 16.87 -3.32 9.31
N GLU A 144 18.16 -2.98 9.48
CA GLU A 144 18.57 -1.96 10.45
C GLU A 144 17.91 -0.60 10.15
N VAL A 145 17.86 -0.20 8.88
CA VAL A 145 17.17 1.03 8.44
C VAL A 145 15.66 0.94 8.72
N LEU A 146 15.06 -0.24 8.54
CA LEU A 146 13.65 -0.46 8.82
C LEU A 146 13.35 -0.41 10.33
N LYS A 147 14.23 -0.93 11.18
CA LYS A 147 14.09 -0.82 12.64
C LYS A 147 14.09 0.65 13.09
N GLU A 148 15.03 1.45 12.59
CA GLU A 148 15.05 2.89 12.91
C GLU A 148 13.76 3.60 12.45
N THR A 149 13.26 3.23 11.26
CA THR A 149 11.98 3.73 10.75
C THR A 149 10.82 3.32 11.66
N ALA A 150 10.78 2.05 12.07
CA ALA A 150 9.72 1.49 12.90
C ALA A 150 9.67 2.09 14.31
N GLU A 151 10.84 2.32 14.93
CA GLU A 151 10.95 3.01 16.22
C GLU A 151 10.39 4.43 16.15
N ARG A 152 10.79 5.17 15.11
CA ARG A 152 10.28 6.52 14.89
C ARG A 152 8.78 6.59 14.70
N ASP A 153 8.24 5.70 13.87
CA ASP A 153 6.85 5.76 13.41
C ASP A 153 5.91 4.93 14.29
N GLY A 154 6.45 4.22 15.30
CA GLY A 154 5.68 3.52 16.32
C GLY A 154 4.99 2.24 15.82
N PHE A 155 5.59 1.52 14.86
CA PHE A 155 5.08 0.22 14.42
C PHE A 155 6.08 -0.91 14.67
N SER A 156 5.62 -2.17 14.55
CA SER A 156 6.48 -3.35 14.64
C SER A 156 6.67 -3.95 13.25
N PRO A 157 7.89 -3.99 12.72
CA PRO A 157 8.16 -4.60 11.42
C PRO A 157 8.04 -6.13 11.52
N HIS A 158 7.84 -6.79 10.38
CA HIS A 158 8.01 -8.23 10.28
C HIS A 158 9.48 -8.59 10.48
N PRO A 159 9.82 -9.85 10.84
CA PRO A 159 11.21 -10.32 10.85
C PRO A 159 11.91 -10.14 9.50
N ALA A 160 13.24 -9.95 9.49
CA ALA A 160 14.03 -9.71 8.27
C ALA A 160 13.82 -10.78 7.19
N GLU A 161 13.65 -12.04 7.61
CA GLU A 161 13.43 -13.18 6.72
C GLU A 161 12.14 -13.08 5.89
N VAL A 162 11.15 -12.30 6.34
CA VAL A 162 9.93 -12.06 5.57
C VAL A 162 10.22 -11.25 4.32
N TYR A 163 11.08 -10.24 4.41
CA TYR A 163 11.45 -9.37 3.29
C TYR A 163 12.37 -10.08 2.31
N SER A 164 13.41 -10.76 2.79
CA SER A 164 14.31 -11.55 1.92
C SER A 164 13.56 -12.69 1.23
N THR A 165 12.67 -13.38 1.94
CA THR A 165 11.82 -14.43 1.34
C THR A 165 10.88 -13.86 0.29
N MET A 166 10.28 -12.68 0.56
CA MET A 166 9.39 -12.02 -0.41
C MET A 166 10.14 -11.68 -1.70
N LEU A 167 11.31 -11.04 -1.61
CA LEU A 167 12.16 -10.74 -2.77
C LEU A 167 12.53 -12.02 -3.51
N LYS A 168 13.01 -13.04 -2.79
CA LYS A 168 13.43 -14.33 -3.37
C LYS A 168 12.30 -15.06 -4.10
N VAL A 169 11.10 -15.07 -3.53
CA VAL A 169 9.95 -15.80 -4.09
C VAL A 169 9.33 -15.07 -5.27
N LEU A 170 9.24 -13.74 -5.19
CA LEU A 170 8.70 -12.91 -6.26
C LEU A 170 9.68 -12.75 -7.42
N GLY A 171 10.99 -12.76 -7.13
CA GLY A 171 12.03 -12.53 -8.12
C GLY A 171 12.06 -11.10 -8.67
N PRO A 172 13.08 -10.77 -9.48
CA PRO A 172 13.27 -9.40 -9.98
C PRO A 172 12.21 -8.94 -11.00
N GLU A 173 11.40 -9.84 -11.56
CA GLU A 173 10.29 -9.47 -12.44
C GLU A 173 9.10 -8.88 -11.66
N HIS A 174 8.95 -9.25 -10.38
CA HIS A 174 7.81 -8.87 -9.56
C HIS A 174 8.16 -8.09 -8.30
N SER A 175 9.46 -7.90 -8.02
CA SER A 175 9.92 -7.09 -6.89
C SER A 175 11.28 -6.47 -7.16
N ARG A 176 11.50 -5.25 -6.66
CA ARG A 176 12.76 -4.53 -6.73
C ARG A 176 13.06 -3.90 -5.39
N LEU A 177 14.34 -3.75 -5.06
CA LEU A 177 14.77 -2.99 -3.90
C LEU A 177 15.70 -1.87 -4.34
N PHE A 178 15.18 -0.66 -4.48
CA PHE A 178 16.00 0.51 -4.77
C PHE A 178 16.58 1.05 -3.48
N VAL A 179 17.90 1.15 -3.44
CA VAL A 179 18.66 1.51 -2.23
C VAL A 179 19.45 2.78 -2.48
N LEU A 180 19.39 3.70 -1.56
CA LEU A 180 20.23 4.89 -1.50
C LEU A 180 21.31 4.68 -0.43
N ARG A 181 22.58 4.73 -0.86
CA ARG A 181 23.74 4.67 0.01
C ARG A 181 24.41 6.04 0.09
N VAL A 182 24.92 6.36 1.27
CA VAL A 182 25.78 7.53 1.50
C VAL A 182 27.04 7.04 2.19
N ASP A 183 28.19 7.32 1.57
CA ASP A 183 29.50 6.86 2.04
C ASP A 183 29.56 5.31 2.18
N GLY A 184 28.87 4.60 1.32
CA GLY A 184 28.75 3.13 1.32
C GLY A 184 27.67 2.56 2.25
N GLU A 185 27.12 3.32 3.19
CA GLU A 185 26.10 2.88 4.14
C GLU A 185 24.69 2.99 3.54
N VAL A 186 23.83 1.98 3.76
CA VAL A 186 22.40 2.05 3.42
C VAL A 186 21.71 3.09 4.31
N VAL A 187 21.16 4.14 3.71
CA VAL A 187 20.47 5.20 4.46
C VAL A 187 18.98 5.28 4.17
N ALA A 188 18.56 4.82 3.00
CA ALA A 188 17.14 4.71 2.63
C ALA A 188 16.94 3.63 1.57
N TRP A 189 15.74 3.09 1.52
CA TRP A 189 15.36 2.15 0.45
C TRP A 189 13.85 2.13 0.22
N ASN A 190 13.46 1.76 -1.01
CA ASN A 190 12.10 1.45 -1.41
C ASN A 190 12.03 0.03 -1.97
N LEU A 191 11.16 -0.81 -1.38
CA LEU A 191 10.79 -2.10 -1.92
C LEU A 191 9.53 -1.92 -2.77
N ILE A 192 9.69 -2.16 -4.06
CA ILE A 192 8.65 -1.97 -5.07
C ILE A 192 8.17 -3.32 -5.56
N LEU A 193 6.86 -3.51 -5.57
CA LEU A 193 6.20 -4.66 -6.18
C LEU A 193 5.75 -4.29 -7.59
N ILE A 194 5.89 -5.23 -8.53
CA ILE A 194 5.52 -5.06 -9.94
C ILE A 194 4.53 -6.16 -10.31
N ASN A 195 3.38 -5.76 -10.85
CA ASN A 195 2.38 -6.66 -11.38
C ASN A 195 1.75 -6.06 -12.63
N ASP A 196 1.75 -6.83 -13.72
CA ASP A 196 1.16 -6.42 -15.00
C ASP A 196 1.63 -5.02 -15.45
N ARG A 197 2.96 -4.78 -15.37
CA ARG A 197 3.63 -3.51 -15.72
C ARG A 197 3.13 -2.28 -14.94
N GLN A 198 2.53 -2.49 -13.77
CA GLN A 198 2.22 -1.47 -12.76
C GLN A 198 3.10 -1.69 -11.55
N ALA A 199 3.57 -0.64 -10.91
CA ALA A 199 4.44 -0.71 -9.76
C ALA A 199 3.80 -0.06 -8.52
N GLU A 200 4.09 -0.62 -7.36
CA GLU A 200 3.61 -0.16 -6.06
C GLU A 200 4.77 -0.06 -5.07
N CYS A 201 5.01 1.10 -4.48
CA CYS A 201 6.00 1.29 -3.42
C CYS A 201 5.45 0.69 -2.12
N TYR A 202 5.67 -0.62 -1.95
CA TYR A 202 5.01 -1.42 -0.93
C TYR A 202 5.61 -1.24 0.47
N TYR A 203 6.94 -1.10 0.56
CA TYR A 203 7.65 -0.72 1.77
C TYR A 203 8.71 0.34 1.46
N GLY A 204 8.97 1.20 2.43
CA GLY A 204 10.06 2.16 2.39
C GLY A 204 10.63 2.37 3.78
N ALA A 205 11.93 2.60 3.85
CA ALA A 205 12.61 2.88 5.10
C ALA A 205 13.67 3.98 4.94
N THR A 206 13.92 4.73 6.02
CA THR A 206 14.81 5.87 5.98
C THR A 206 15.43 6.15 7.36
N THR A 207 16.73 6.37 7.40
CA THR A 207 17.47 6.76 8.60
C THR A 207 17.33 8.26 8.91
N ALA A 208 17.76 8.68 10.09
CA ALA A 208 17.90 10.09 10.45
C ALA A 208 18.90 10.83 9.52
N LYS A 209 19.97 10.16 9.08
CA LYS A 209 20.95 10.69 8.10
C LYS A 209 20.26 11.02 6.78
N ALA A 210 19.47 10.09 6.22
CA ALA A 210 18.71 10.32 4.97
C ALA A 210 17.69 11.46 5.11
N ARG A 211 16.97 11.52 6.23
CA ARG A 211 16.00 12.60 6.49
C ARG A 211 16.67 13.97 6.59
N LYS A 212 17.83 14.06 7.26
CA LYS A 212 18.61 15.30 7.36
C LYS A 212 19.08 15.79 5.99
N LEU A 213 19.45 14.89 5.09
CA LEU A 213 19.81 15.18 3.70
C LEU A 213 18.57 15.45 2.81
N GLY A 214 17.36 15.12 3.29
CA GLY A 214 16.15 15.18 2.48
C GLY A 214 16.21 14.21 1.29
N ALA A 215 16.73 13.00 1.47
CA ALA A 215 17.14 12.09 0.40
C ALA A 215 15.97 11.41 -0.34
N MET A 216 14.82 11.20 0.33
CA MET A 216 13.69 10.45 -0.23
C MET A 216 13.15 10.99 -1.57
N PRO A 217 13.01 12.32 -1.80
CA PRO A 217 12.53 12.80 -3.09
C PRO A 217 13.41 12.37 -4.27
N GLU A 218 14.71 12.29 -4.10
CA GLU A 218 15.60 11.78 -5.16
C GLU A 218 15.43 10.27 -5.35
N LEU A 219 15.36 9.51 -4.26
CA LEU A 219 15.14 8.06 -4.36
C LEU A 219 13.83 7.74 -5.07
N ASP A 220 12.72 8.40 -4.71
CA ASP A 220 11.41 8.17 -5.32
C ASP A 220 11.40 8.51 -6.82
N VAL A 221 12.04 9.61 -7.22
CA VAL A 221 12.17 9.99 -8.64
C VAL A 221 13.07 9.01 -9.39
N GLN A 222 14.20 8.60 -8.81
CA GLN A 222 15.09 7.62 -9.42
C GLN A 222 14.41 6.26 -9.60
N CYS A 223 13.58 5.81 -8.67
CA CYS A 223 12.75 4.63 -8.87
C CYS A 223 11.88 4.74 -10.13
N ALA A 224 11.23 5.88 -10.34
CA ALA A 224 10.37 6.09 -11.52
C ALA A 224 11.17 6.17 -12.83
N ILE A 225 12.39 6.73 -12.79
CA ILE A 225 13.29 6.79 -13.95
C ILE A 225 13.80 5.38 -14.29
N LEU A 226 14.31 4.65 -13.32
CA LEU A 226 14.94 3.35 -13.53
C LEU A 226 13.96 2.25 -13.93
N LEU A 227 12.75 2.24 -13.32
CA LEU A 227 11.70 1.28 -13.67
C LEU A 227 10.87 1.70 -14.90
N GLY A 228 10.90 2.97 -15.27
CA GLY A 228 10.04 3.50 -16.32
C GLY A 228 10.02 2.70 -17.61
N PRO A 229 11.17 2.24 -18.15
CA PRO A 229 11.20 1.42 -19.38
C PRO A 229 10.48 0.07 -19.27
N GLU A 230 10.31 -0.46 -18.05
CA GLU A 230 9.66 -1.75 -17.79
C GLU A 230 8.15 -1.61 -17.55
N LEU A 231 7.68 -0.40 -17.22
CA LEU A 231 6.29 -0.13 -16.89
C LEU A 231 5.48 0.25 -18.14
N ASP A 232 4.15 0.27 -18.01
CA ASP A 232 3.28 0.81 -19.05
C ASP A 232 3.57 2.30 -19.27
N VAL A 233 3.44 2.76 -20.51
CA VAL A 233 3.71 4.15 -20.89
C VAL A 233 2.86 5.17 -20.12
N ASN A 234 1.66 4.79 -19.73
CA ASN A 234 0.77 5.58 -18.86
C ASN A 234 0.81 5.12 -17.39
N GLY A 235 1.67 4.16 -17.07
CA GLY A 235 1.87 3.61 -15.75
C GLY A 235 2.85 4.43 -14.93
N GLY A 236 3.14 3.91 -13.74
CA GLY A 236 4.07 4.55 -12.84
C GLY A 236 4.18 3.79 -11.53
N ILE A 237 4.73 4.46 -10.54
CA ILE A 237 4.87 3.91 -9.20
C ILE A 237 3.78 4.50 -8.31
N ASP A 238 2.86 3.65 -7.88
CA ASP A 238 1.87 3.99 -6.86
C ASP A 238 2.56 4.12 -5.50
N LEU A 239 2.54 5.32 -4.93
CA LEU A 239 3.08 5.60 -3.60
C LEU A 239 2.15 5.14 -2.47
N MET A 240 1.02 4.49 -2.81
CA MET A 240 0.00 4.05 -1.88
C MET A 240 -0.72 5.21 -1.16
N GLY A 241 -1.47 4.88 -0.13
CA GLY A 241 -2.42 5.73 0.55
C GLY A 241 -1.97 7.13 0.93
N ILE A 242 -2.88 8.06 0.71
CA ILE A 242 -2.82 9.44 1.20
C ILE A 242 -4.06 9.76 2.04
N HIS A 243 -4.05 10.93 2.68
CA HIS A 243 -5.19 11.38 3.47
C HIS A 243 -6.43 11.70 2.62
N SER A 244 -7.57 11.46 3.25
CA SER A 244 -8.90 11.85 2.77
C SER A 244 -9.77 12.24 3.97
N PRO A 245 -11.01 12.73 3.77
CA PRO A 245 -11.94 12.92 4.87
C PRO A 245 -12.19 11.66 5.69
N ARG A 246 -12.05 10.48 5.07
CA ARG A 246 -12.19 9.18 5.73
C ARG A 246 -10.94 8.76 6.50
N VAL A 247 -9.76 9.21 6.07
CA VAL A 247 -8.45 8.79 6.60
C VAL A 247 -7.56 10.00 6.87
N PRO A 248 -7.93 10.87 7.82
CA PRO A 248 -7.17 12.07 8.14
C PRO A 248 -5.78 11.77 8.72
N GLU A 249 -5.57 10.59 9.28
CA GLU A 249 -4.30 10.16 9.89
C GLU A 249 -3.13 10.15 8.89
N LEU A 250 -3.43 9.99 7.60
CA LEU A 250 -2.41 10.01 6.55
C LEU A 250 -2.02 11.43 6.08
N PHE A 251 -2.42 12.49 6.80
CA PHE A 251 -2.19 13.88 6.36
C PHE A 251 -0.71 14.18 6.09
N THR A 252 0.18 13.87 7.02
CA THR A 252 1.60 14.21 6.92
C THR A 252 2.28 13.50 5.76
N VAL A 253 2.11 12.18 5.67
CA VAL A 253 2.68 11.39 4.57
C VAL A 253 1.99 11.69 3.25
N GLY A 254 0.68 11.94 3.27
CA GLY A 254 -0.08 12.30 2.07
C GLY A 254 0.36 13.64 1.48
N LYS A 255 0.66 14.63 2.31
CA LYS A 255 1.21 15.91 1.86
C LYS A 255 2.56 15.75 1.15
N TYR A 256 3.42 14.86 1.65
CA TYR A 256 4.67 14.51 0.98
C TYR A 256 4.41 13.87 -0.39
N LYS A 257 3.60 12.82 -0.44
CA LYS A 257 3.29 12.09 -1.68
C LYS A 257 2.65 12.97 -2.75
N LEU A 258 1.74 13.87 -2.36
CA LEU A 258 1.11 14.85 -3.26
C LEU A 258 2.10 15.83 -3.89
N SER A 259 3.34 15.90 -3.44
CA SER A 259 4.36 16.73 -4.08
C SER A 259 4.85 16.18 -5.42
N PHE A 260 4.63 14.88 -5.69
CA PHE A 260 5.09 14.20 -6.90
C PHE A 260 4.10 14.23 -8.08
N ALA A 261 2.86 14.64 -7.86
CA ALA A 261 1.86 14.72 -8.93
C ALA A 261 0.94 15.93 -8.75
N GLN A 262 0.24 16.33 -9.81
CA GLN A 262 -0.72 17.45 -9.76
C GLN A 262 -2.06 17.06 -9.12
N GLY A 263 -2.24 15.81 -8.71
CA GLY A 263 -3.47 15.32 -8.11
C GLY A 263 -3.30 13.93 -7.48
N TYR A 264 -4.41 13.30 -7.24
CA TYR A 264 -4.49 11.95 -6.68
C TYR A 264 -5.41 11.07 -7.52
N THR A 265 -5.34 9.77 -7.28
CA THR A 265 -6.25 8.76 -7.85
C THR A 265 -7.13 8.21 -6.75
N ASP A 266 -8.46 8.20 -6.96
CA ASP A 266 -9.38 7.49 -6.09
C ASP A 266 -9.23 5.98 -6.28
N VAL A 267 -9.18 5.24 -5.17
CA VAL A 267 -9.08 3.78 -5.17
C VAL A 267 -10.11 3.18 -4.20
N PRO A 268 -10.59 1.94 -4.44
CA PRO A 268 -11.53 1.31 -3.54
C PRO A 268 -10.92 1.12 -2.15
N GLY A 269 -11.48 1.78 -1.14
CA GLY A 269 -11.07 1.58 0.26
C GLY A 269 -11.63 0.28 0.85
N ALA A 270 -11.00 -0.22 1.92
CA ALA A 270 -11.51 -1.38 2.64
C ALA A 270 -12.72 -1.01 3.53
N TRP A 271 -13.68 -1.95 3.58
CA TRP A 271 -14.90 -1.87 4.38
C TRP A 271 -15.17 -3.20 5.07
N ASP A 272 -15.86 -3.16 6.20
CA ASP A 272 -16.34 -4.35 6.89
C ASP A 272 -17.81 -4.60 6.52
N LEU A 273 -18.11 -5.82 6.04
CA LEU A 273 -19.46 -6.36 5.81
C LEU A 273 -19.85 -7.23 7.01
N PRO A 274 -20.65 -6.75 7.98
CA PRO A 274 -21.02 -7.52 9.15
C PRO A 274 -21.92 -8.73 8.77
N LEU A 275 -21.50 -9.94 9.11
CA LEU A 275 -22.32 -11.15 9.01
C LEU A 275 -23.10 -11.43 10.29
N ARG A 276 -22.56 -10.99 11.45
CA ARG A 276 -23.21 -11.05 12.78
C ARG A 276 -23.28 -9.64 13.36
N PRO A 277 -24.27 -8.81 12.96
CA PRO A 277 -24.30 -7.38 13.26
C PRO A 277 -24.23 -7.03 14.76
N ARG A 278 -24.90 -7.80 15.63
CA ARG A 278 -24.88 -7.58 17.09
C ARG A 278 -23.48 -7.80 17.66
N LEU A 279 -22.81 -8.90 17.27
CA LEU A 279 -21.45 -9.20 17.75
C LEU A 279 -20.45 -8.21 17.17
N TYR A 280 -20.59 -7.84 15.90
CA TYR A 280 -19.78 -6.81 15.28
C TYR A 280 -19.89 -5.46 16.01
N ALA A 281 -21.10 -5.04 16.36
CA ALA A 281 -21.32 -3.80 17.13
C ALA A 281 -20.67 -3.86 18.52
N ALA A 282 -20.79 -4.99 19.23
CA ALA A 282 -20.14 -5.18 20.53
C ALA A 282 -18.61 -5.08 20.43
N LEU A 283 -17.99 -5.72 19.43
CA LEU A 283 -16.55 -5.62 19.19
C LEU A 283 -16.12 -4.17 18.89
N ARG A 284 -16.87 -3.46 18.07
CA ARG A 284 -16.59 -2.06 17.73
C ARG A 284 -16.64 -1.16 18.97
N ASN A 285 -17.64 -1.33 19.83
CA ASN A 285 -17.78 -0.57 21.07
C ASN A 285 -16.63 -0.86 22.05
N LEU A 286 -16.23 -2.13 22.22
CA LEU A 286 -15.08 -2.49 23.05
C LEU A 286 -13.77 -1.86 22.56
N LEU A 287 -13.60 -1.72 21.25
CA LEU A 287 -12.43 -1.07 20.67
C LEU A 287 -12.43 0.43 20.86
N SER A 288 -13.59 1.09 20.73
CA SER A 288 -13.71 2.54 20.95
C SER A 288 -13.42 2.91 22.41
N ILE A 289 -13.94 2.15 23.36
CA ILE A 289 -13.65 2.33 24.80
C ILE A 289 -12.16 2.21 25.08
N LYS A 290 -11.48 1.18 24.52
CA LYS A 290 -10.05 1.01 24.73
C LYS A 290 -9.21 2.14 24.12
N ARG A 291 -9.64 2.72 23.00
CA ARG A 291 -8.98 3.91 22.41
C ARG A 291 -9.12 5.11 23.31
N ALA A 292 -10.34 5.37 23.80
CA ALA A 292 -10.61 6.48 24.72
C ALA A 292 -9.85 6.39 26.06
N LEU A 293 -9.51 5.16 26.51
CA LEU A 293 -8.70 4.96 27.74
C LEU A 293 -7.19 5.09 27.53
N ARG A 294 -6.73 5.23 26.26
CA ARG A 294 -5.31 5.35 25.91
C ARG A 294 -4.92 6.73 25.37
N SER A 295 -5.92 7.55 25.04
CA SER A 295 -5.79 8.98 24.71
C SER A 295 -5.82 9.83 25.99
#